data_5c4c8eca00f300433a51250928628222
#
_entry.id   5c4c8eca00f300433a51250928628222
#
_cell.length_a   1.000
_cell.length_b   1.000
_cell.length_c   1.000
_cell.angle_alpha   90.00
_cell.angle_beta   90.00
_cell.angle_gamma   90.00
#
_symmetry.space_group_name_H-M   'P 1'
#
loop_
_entity.id
_entity.type
_entity.pdbx_description
1 polymer ?
#
loop_
_entity_poly.entity_id
_entity_poly.type
_entity_poly.pdbx_seq_one_letter_code
_entity_poly.pdbx_strand_id
1 'polypeptide(L)'
;ASGKHLSEGERSMLALFKESAMQLMDDEMGAIVPFYRFYDALENFLDHSHSSVIIRAYDNSYINPEKKEKDVFAINVLKTLFLIKYVLEIEANVDNIVSLMITSIDDDRISLKAQVEDALKVLMRQMLIQKNGSIYVFLTDEEQEINNEIEKENVEMPEVITKIAEM
;
A
#
# COMPACT_ATOMS: atom_id res chain seq x y z
N ALA A 1 3.47 -23.44 12.69
CA ALA A 1 4.27 -23.49 11.49
C ALA A 1 3.37 -23.58 10.29
N SER A 2 3.09 -22.47 9.69
CA SER A 2 2.42 -22.48 8.43
C SER A 2 3.35 -23.11 7.39
N GLY A 3 2.88 -24.10 6.64
CA GLY A 3 3.62 -24.68 5.55
C GLY A 3 3.80 -23.76 4.35
N LYS A 4 3.78 -22.45 4.55
CA LYS A 4 3.95 -21.47 3.50
C LYS A 4 5.41 -21.39 3.10
N HIS A 5 5.71 -21.83 1.89
CA HIS A 5 7.04 -21.67 1.31
C HIS A 5 7.24 -20.21 0.91
N LEU A 6 8.06 -19.52 1.69
CA LEU A 6 8.49 -18.17 1.32
C LEU A 6 9.64 -18.27 0.31
N SER A 7 9.61 -17.42 -0.70
CA SER A 7 10.73 -17.27 -1.62
C SER A 7 11.96 -16.73 -0.87
N GLU A 8 13.14 -16.90 -1.44
CA GLU A 8 14.37 -16.37 -0.83
C GLU A 8 14.32 -14.85 -0.66
N GLY A 9 13.74 -14.14 -1.64
CA GLY A 9 13.50 -12.69 -1.54
C GLY A 9 12.55 -12.31 -0.42
N GLU A 10 11.47 -13.08 -0.22
CA GLU A 10 10.52 -12.85 0.86
C GLU A 10 11.12 -13.08 2.24
N ARG A 11 11.96 -14.11 2.38
CA ARG A 11 12.70 -14.37 3.62
C ARG A 11 13.65 -13.24 3.96
N SER A 12 14.35 -12.71 2.95
CA SER A 12 15.25 -11.56 3.12
C SER A 12 14.48 -10.32 3.55
N MET A 13 13.31 -10.06 2.95
CA MET A 13 12.43 -8.96 3.31
C MET A 13 11.95 -9.07 4.75
N LEU A 14 11.51 -10.26 5.16
CA LEU A 14 11.05 -10.51 6.52
C LEU A 14 12.18 -10.32 7.55
N ALA A 15 13.40 -10.79 7.24
CA ALA A 15 14.55 -10.61 8.10
C ALA A 15 14.92 -9.13 8.26
N LEU A 16 14.94 -8.38 7.16
CA LEU A 16 15.20 -6.94 7.17
C LEU A 16 14.13 -6.19 7.96
N PHE A 17 12.86 -6.58 7.80
CA PHE A 17 11.76 -5.99 8.55
C PHE A 17 11.94 -6.21 10.06
N LYS A 18 12.25 -7.43 10.49
CA LYS A 18 12.44 -7.74 11.90
C LYS A 18 13.57 -6.92 12.51
N GLU A 19 14.70 -6.81 11.82
CA GLU A 19 15.84 -6.03 12.27
C GLU A 19 15.50 -4.54 12.39
N SER A 20 14.87 -3.98 11.35
CA SER A 20 14.45 -2.57 11.33
C SER A 20 13.40 -2.28 12.40
N ALA A 21 12.45 -3.19 12.60
CA ALA A 21 11.40 -3.06 13.61
C ALA A 21 11.97 -3.05 15.03
N MET A 22 12.92 -3.92 15.32
CA MET A 22 13.58 -3.98 16.63
C MET A 22 14.29 -2.66 16.93
N GLN A 23 15.03 -2.14 15.97
CA GLN A 23 15.73 -0.87 16.12
C GLN A 23 14.76 0.30 16.34
N LEU A 24 13.68 0.38 15.57
CA LEU A 24 12.67 1.43 15.71
C LEU A 24 11.98 1.36 17.09
N MET A 25 11.65 0.15 17.55
CA MET A 25 11.01 -0.01 18.86
C MET A 25 11.93 0.38 20.01
N ASP A 26 13.24 0.13 19.89
CA ASP A 26 14.21 0.58 20.88
C ASP A 26 14.31 2.12 20.92
N ASP A 27 14.28 2.76 19.75
CA ASP A 27 14.37 4.23 19.64
C ASP A 27 13.11 4.92 20.14
N GLU A 28 11.93 4.30 19.99
CA GLU A 28 10.61 4.86 20.30
C GLU A 28 10.01 4.24 21.57
N MET A 29 10.83 3.83 22.51
CA MET A 29 10.36 3.11 23.69
C MET A 29 9.33 3.90 24.50
N GLY A 30 8.16 3.29 24.73
CA GLY A 30 7.05 3.89 25.45
C GLY A 30 6.06 4.69 24.59
N ALA A 31 6.32 4.88 23.31
CA ALA A 31 5.41 5.57 22.41
C ALA A 31 4.58 4.58 21.57
N ILE A 32 3.40 5.01 21.12
CA ILE A 32 2.61 4.27 20.13
C ILE A 32 3.21 4.64 18.76
N VAL A 33 3.71 3.62 18.06
CA VAL A 33 4.32 3.80 16.74
C VAL A 33 3.32 3.31 15.68
N PRO A 34 2.81 4.19 14.80
CA PRO A 34 1.95 3.75 13.72
C PRO A 34 2.73 2.83 12.77
N PHE A 35 2.03 1.84 12.22
CA PHE A 35 2.68 0.73 11.53
C PHE A 35 3.49 1.17 10.29
N TYR A 36 3.04 2.21 9.58
CA TYR A 36 3.76 2.70 8.40
C TYR A 36 5.18 3.19 8.69
N ARG A 37 5.49 3.55 9.94
CA ARG A 37 6.86 3.99 10.31
C ARG A 37 7.86 2.84 10.22
N PHE A 38 7.41 1.61 10.33
CA PHE A 38 8.27 0.44 10.09
C PHE A 38 8.72 0.37 8.64
N TYR A 39 7.89 0.83 7.69
CA TYR A 39 8.31 0.98 6.30
C TYR A 39 9.46 2.00 6.19
N ASP A 40 9.35 3.13 6.84
CA ASP A 40 10.39 4.17 6.79
C ASP A 40 11.74 3.64 7.30
N ALA A 41 11.72 2.81 8.35
CA ALA A 41 12.92 2.16 8.86
C ALA A 41 13.46 1.10 7.88
N LEU A 42 12.57 0.40 7.18
CA LEU A 42 12.91 -0.64 6.22
C LEU A 42 13.44 -0.09 4.88
N GLU A 43 12.96 1.10 4.48
CA GLU A 43 13.20 1.67 3.15
C GLU A 43 14.67 1.72 2.75
N ASN A 44 15.55 2.04 3.68
CA ASN A 44 16.98 2.14 3.42
C ASN A 44 17.62 0.80 3.00
N PHE A 45 16.97 -0.29 3.28
CA PHE A 45 17.44 -1.65 2.96
C PHE A 45 16.71 -2.26 1.75
N LEU A 46 15.69 -1.54 1.22
CA LEU A 46 14.94 -2.03 0.06
C LEU A 46 15.68 -1.72 -1.23
N ASP A 47 15.58 -2.64 -2.18
CA ASP A 47 16.04 -2.38 -3.54
C ASP A 47 15.06 -1.44 -4.26
N HIS A 48 15.48 -0.92 -5.42
CA HIS A 48 14.67 0.01 -6.19
C HIS A 48 13.34 -0.60 -6.65
N SER A 49 13.32 -1.87 -6.96
CA SER A 49 12.10 -2.54 -7.42
C SER A 49 10.99 -2.57 -6.37
N HIS A 50 11.34 -2.59 -5.09
CA HIS A 50 10.37 -2.56 -4.00
C HIS A 50 9.98 -1.15 -3.57
N SER A 51 10.92 -0.20 -3.64
CA SER A 51 10.69 1.18 -3.16
C SER A 51 10.17 2.14 -4.23
N SER A 52 10.27 1.80 -5.51
CA SER A 52 9.94 2.71 -6.61
C SER A 52 8.51 3.23 -6.59
N VAL A 53 7.54 2.40 -6.24
CA VAL A 53 6.12 2.80 -6.19
C VAL A 53 5.89 3.89 -5.14
N ILE A 54 6.46 3.72 -3.95
CA ILE A 54 6.35 4.72 -2.87
C ILE A 54 7.04 6.02 -3.26
N ILE A 55 8.23 5.93 -3.85
CA ILE A 55 8.98 7.11 -4.31
C ILE A 55 8.16 7.91 -5.34
N ARG A 56 7.57 7.23 -6.32
CA ARG A 56 6.74 7.88 -7.33
C ARG A 56 5.45 8.46 -6.75
N ALA A 57 4.91 7.84 -5.69
CA ALA A 57 3.73 8.38 -5.02
C ALA A 57 3.98 9.77 -4.44
N TYR A 58 5.16 10.02 -3.89
CA TYR A 58 5.55 11.35 -3.40
C TYR A 58 5.60 12.41 -4.51
N ASP A 59 5.90 12.01 -5.74
CA ASP A 59 5.93 12.89 -6.91
C ASP A 59 4.57 13.02 -7.61
N ASN A 60 3.59 12.24 -7.21
CA ASN A 60 2.26 12.24 -7.81
C ASN A 60 1.45 13.44 -7.29
N SER A 61 1.05 14.33 -8.19
CA SER A 61 0.34 15.57 -7.83
C SER A 61 -1.09 15.35 -7.32
N TYR A 62 -1.71 14.21 -7.59
CA TYR A 62 -3.03 13.86 -7.04
C TYR A 62 -2.94 13.35 -5.60
N ILE A 63 -1.80 12.80 -5.21
CA ILE A 63 -1.55 12.25 -3.87
C ILE A 63 -0.84 13.29 -3.00
N ASN A 64 0.14 13.99 -3.57
CA ASN A 64 0.95 14.99 -2.90
C ASN A 64 1.00 16.27 -3.76
N PRO A 65 -0.05 17.12 -3.73
CA PRO A 65 -0.18 18.26 -4.64
C PRO A 65 1.00 19.23 -4.61
N GLU A 66 1.55 19.51 -3.44
CA GLU A 66 2.66 20.45 -3.31
C GLU A 66 4.04 19.79 -3.47
N LYS A 67 4.10 18.49 -3.50
CA LYS A 67 5.35 17.70 -3.61
C LYS A 67 6.40 18.01 -2.54
N LYS A 68 5.99 18.67 -1.47
CA LYS A 68 6.88 19.11 -0.39
C LYS A 68 6.64 18.37 0.92
N GLU A 69 5.47 17.78 1.07
CA GLU A 69 5.13 17.08 2.29
C GLU A 69 5.77 15.69 2.31
N LYS A 70 6.41 15.38 3.42
CA LYS A 70 7.00 14.06 3.67
C LYS A 70 6.02 13.15 4.41
N ASP A 71 5.09 13.73 5.16
CA ASP A 71 4.07 12.99 5.91
C ASP A 71 2.73 13.16 5.20
N VAL A 72 2.47 12.30 4.23
CA VAL A 72 1.22 12.29 3.44
C VAL A 72 0.40 11.10 3.86
N PHE A 73 -0.82 11.35 4.34
CA PHE A 73 -1.69 10.30 4.88
C PHE A 73 -1.95 9.17 3.86
N ALA A 74 -2.26 9.51 2.61
CA ALA A 74 -2.49 8.50 1.57
C ALA A 74 -1.24 7.64 1.32
N ILE A 75 -0.06 8.22 1.37
CA ILE A 75 1.20 7.47 1.22
C ILE A 75 1.44 6.59 2.46
N ASN A 76 1.08 7.05 3.64
CA ASN A 76 1.16 6.24 4.86
C ASN A 76 0.25 5.01 4.77
N VAL A 77 -0.94 5.15 4.20
CA VAL A 77 -1.83 4.03 3.90
C VAL A 77 -1.18 3.08 2.90
N LEU A 78 -0.56 3.62 1.85
CA LEU A 78 0.14 2.83 0.83
C LEU A 78 1.31 2.04 1.44
N LYS A 79 2.09 2.66 2.33
CA LYS A 79 3.17 2.00 3.07
C LYS A 79 2.64 0.85 3.94
N THR A 80 1.50 1.07 4.60
CA THR A 80 0.84 0.04 5.41
C THR A 80 0.42 -1.14 4.54
N LEU A 81 -0.14 -0.90 3.37
CA LEU A 81 -0.51 -1.96 2.42
C LEU A 81 0.71 -2.72 1.91
N PHE A 82 1.84 -2.03 1.67
CA PHE A 82 3.10 -2.67 1.33
C PHE A 82 3.52 -3.66 2.42
N LEU A 83 3.49 -3.23 3.67
CA LEU A 83 3.88 -4.07 4.80
C LEU A 83 2.94 -5.27 4.97
N ILE A 84 1.65 -5.09 4.78
CA ILE A 84 0.68 -6.20 4.82
C ILE A 84 1.01 -7.22 3.73
N LYS A 85 1.34 -6.76 2.54
CA LYS A 85 1.65 -7.64 1.40
C LYS A 85 2.89 -8.49 1.65
N TYR A 86 3.94 -7.90 2.22
CA TYR A 86 5.26 -8.55 2.29
C TYR A 86 5.61 -9.14 3.65
N VAL A 87 5.09 -8.58 4.74
CA VAL A 87 5.55 -8.99 6.09
C VAL A 87 4.44 -9.37 7.05
N LEU A 88 3.19 -8.98 6.82
CA LEU A 88 2.08 -9.31 7.70
C LEU A 88 1.16 -10.36 7.07
N GLU A 89 0.68 -11.29 7.91
CA GLU A 89 -0.29 -12.30 7.49
C GLU A 89 -1.69 -11.92 7.99
N ILE A 90 -2.17 -10.73 7.61
CA ILE A 90 -3.52 -10.28 7.94
C ILE A 90 -4.24 -9.84 6.66
N GLU A 91 -5.56 -9.80 6.72
CA GLU A 91 -6.36 -9.28 5.61
C GLU A 91 -6.27 -7.75 5.57
N ALA A 92 -6.00 -7.20 4.39
CA ALA A 92 -5.94 -5.75 4.18
C ALA A 92 -7.33 -5.17 3.94
N ASN A 93 -8.28 -5.43 4.84
CA ASN A 93 -9.59 -4.79 4.84
C ASN A 93 -9.52 -3.42 5.53
N VAL A 94 -10.56 -2.61 5.38
CA VAL A 94 -10.59 -1.24 5.92
C VAL A 94 -10.36 -1.22 7.43
N ASP A 95 -11.01 -2.11 8.18
CA ASP A 95 -10.92 -2.13 9.64
C ASP A 95 -9.50 -2.45 10.12
N ASN A 96 -8.82 -3.39 9.48
CA ASN A 96 -7.44 -3.74 9.81
C ASN A 96 -6.48 -2.60 9.44
N ILE A 97 -6.69 -1.96 8.28
CA ILE A 97 -5.89 -0.80 7.89
C ILE A 97 -6.05 0.33 8.90
N VAL A 98 -7.29 0.63 9.32
CA VAL A 98 -7.56 1.65 10.34
C VAL A 98 -6.82 1.34 11.63
N SER A 99 -6.86 0.08 12.08
CA SER A 99 -6.17 -0.33 13.31
C SER A 99 -4.66 -0.09 13.23
N LEU A 100 -4.05 -0.33 12.07
CA LEU A 100 -2.63 -0.11 11.85
C LEU A 100 -2.26 1.37 11.69
N MET A 101 -3.23 2.23 11.39
CA MET A 101 -3.02 3.68 11.22
C MET A 101 -3.20 4.49 12.50
N ILE A 102 -3.60 3.86 13.61
CA ILE A 102 -3.80 4.55 14.88
C ILE A 102 -2.45 5.11 15.39
N THR A 103 -2.44 6.39 15.73
CA THR A 103 -1.26 7.08 16.26
C THR A 103 -1.39 7.42 17.74
N SER A 104 -2.60 7.39 18.29
CA SER A 104 -2.90 7.71 19.68
C SER A 104 -4.06 6.88 20.20
N ILE A 105 -4.08 6.64 21.51
CA ILE A 105 -5.20 5.95 22.17
C ILE A 105 -6.51 6.73 22.01
N ASP A 106 -6.40 8.05 21.92
CA ASP A 106 -7.55 8.96 21.80
C ASP A 106 -8.02 9.20 20.37
N ASP A 107 -7.43 8.51 19.40
CA ASP A 107 -7.82 8.67 17.99
C ASP A 107 -9.29 8.32 17.77
N ASP A 108 -10.01 9.21 17.09
CA ASP A 108 -11.39 8.96 16.66
C ASP A 108 -11.39 7.96 15.50
N ARG A 109 -11.77 6.73 15.82
CA ARG A 109 -11.77 5.63 14.85
C ARG A 109 -12.72 5.88 13.67
N ILE A 110 -13.85 6.55 13.90
CA ILE A 110 -14.83 6.85 12.85
C ILE A 110 -14.23 7.85 11.87
N SER A 111 -13.63 8.93 12.36
CA SER A 111 -12.96 9.92 11.54
C SER A 111 -11.77 9.32 10.79
N LEU A 112 -10.98 8.50 11.45
CA LEU A 112 -9.83 7.82 10.84
C LEU A 112 -10.27 6.87 9.74
N LYS A 113 -11.36 6.14 9.94
CA LYS A 113 -11.93 5.26 8.92
C LYS A 113 -12.33 6.02 7.66
N ALA A 114 -12.97 7.18 7.81
CA ALA A 114 -13.33 8.03 6.68
C ALA A 114 -12.09 8.52 5.93
N GLN A 115 -11.05 8.91 6.63
CA GLN A 115 -9.77 9.32 6.03
C GLN A 115 -9.09 8.17 5.28
N VAL A 116 -9.11 6.98 5.85
CA VAL A 116 -8.55 5.78 5.21
C VAL A 116 -9.32 5.45 3.93
N GLU A 117 -10.64 5.48 3.97
CA GLU A 117 -11.48 5.22 2.80
C GLU A 117 -11.22 6.23 1.67
N ASP A 118 -11.08 7.51 1.99
CA ASP A 118 -10.74 8.54 1.01
C ASP A 118 -9.34 8.33 0.42
N ALA A 119 -8.37 7.99 1.25
CA ALA A 119 -7.02 7.66 0.80
C ALA A 119 -7.01 6.46 -0.14
N LEU A 120 -7.75 5.40 0.20
CA LEU A 120 -7.86 4.20 -0.64
C LEU A 120 -8.46 4.53 -2.01
N LYS A 121 -9.47 5.42 -2.07
CA LYS A 121 -10.06 5.86 -3.33
C LYS A 121 -9.05 6.56 -4.22
N VAL A 122 -8.27 7.49 -3.66
CA VAL A 122 -7.24 8.20 -4.40
C VAL A 122 -6.17 7.23 -4.92
N LEU A 123 -5.71 6.32 -4.07
CA LEU A 123 -4.70 5.33 -4.46
C LEU A 123 -5.20 4.39 -5.58
N MET A 124 -6.48 3.99 -5.53
CA MET A 124 -7.07 3.19 -6.60
C MET A 124 -7.17 3.96 -7.91
N ARG A 125 -7.56 5.24 -7.87
CA ARG A 125 -7.62 6.09 -9.07
C ARG A 125 -6.26 6.25 -9.72
N GLN A 126 -5.20 6.31 -8.92
CA GLN A 126 -3.83 6.39 -9.41
C GLN A 126 -3.22 5.03 -9.76
N MET A 127 -4.01 3.95 -9.64
CA MET A 127 -3.63 2.60 -10.01
C MET A 127 -2.44 2.04 -9.22
N LEU A 128 -2.26 2.53 -8.00
CA LEU A 128 -1.21 2.07 -7.09
C LEU A 128 -1.65 0.88 -6.25
N ILE A 129 -2.94 0.69 -6.11
CA ILE A 129 -3.56 -0.43 -5.37
C ILE A 129 -4.75 -0.98 -6.14
N GLN A 130 -5.13 -2.20 -5.79
CA GLN A 130 -6.29 -2.89 -6.36
C GLN A 130 -7.20 -3.36 -5.24
N LYS A 131 -8.50 -3.30 -5.47
CA LYS A 131 -9.49 -3.84 -4.54
C LYS A 131 -10.01 -5.18 -5.06
N ASN A 132 -9.86 -6.22 -4.25
CA ASN A 132 -10.39 -7.55 -4.52
C ASN A 132 -11.41 -7.91 -3.42
N GLY A 133 -12.71 -7.81 -3.72
CA GLY A 133 -13.74 -7.95 -2.69
C GLY A 133 -13.63 -6.86 -1.63
N SER A 134 -13.35 -7.22 -0.40
CA SER A 134 -13.15 -6.28 0.71
C SER A 134 -11.67 -6.02 1.03
N ILE A 135 -10.76 -6.59 0.26
CA ILE A 135 -9.31 -6.56 0.50
C ILE A 135 -8.63 -5.64 -0.50
N TYR A 136 -7.68 -4.82 -0.02
CA TYR A 136 -6.88 -3.92 -0.84
C TYR A 136 -5.47 -4.47 -0.99
N VAL A 137 -4.92 -4.40 -2.19
CA VAL A 137 -3.61 -4.97 -2.51
C VAL A 137 -2.69 -3.89 -3.10
N PHE A 138 -1.51 -3.74 -2.50
CA PHE A 138 -0.44 -2.92 -3.05
C PHE A 138 0.02 -3.52 -4.39
N LEU A 139 0.16 -2.68 -5.41
CA LEU A 139 0.61 -3.11 -6.73
C LEU A 139 2.06 -2.69 -6.97
N THR A 140 2.88 -3.67 -7.35
CA THR A 140 4.25 -3.41 -7.84
C THR A 140 4.20 -2.75 -9.22
N ASP A 141 5.32 -2.23 -9.69
CA ASP A 141 5.41 -1.65 -11.04
C ASP A 141 4.95 -2.63 -12.13
N GLU A 142 5.38 -3.88 -12.04
CA GLU A 142 5.00 -4.93 -12.99
C GLU A 142 3.50 -5.23 -12.94
N GLU A 143 2.93 -5.32 -11.75
CA GLU A 143 1.50 -5.55 -11.58
C GLU A 143 0.66 -4.38 -12.10
N GLN A 144 1.15 -3.14 -11.95
CA GLN A 144 0.51 -1.95 -12.51
C GLN A 144 0.49 -1.99 -14.04
N GLU A 145 1.58 -2.38 -14.67
CA GLU A 145 1.65 -2.51 -16.13
C GLU A 145 0.66 -3.56 -16.65
N ILE A 146 0.58 -4.71 -15.99
CA ILE A 146 -0.37 -5.77 -16.34
C ILE A 146 -1.80 -5.27 -16.22
N ASN A 147 -2.15 -4.57 -15.14
CA ASN A 147 -3.48 -4.03 -14.94
C ASN A 147 -3.84 -2.97 -15.98
N ASN A 148 -2.88 -2.12 -16.37
CA ASN A 148 -3.08 -1.12 -17.43
C ASN A 148 -3.40 -1.79 -18.78
N GLU A 149 -2.73 -2.85 -19.12
CA GLU A 149 -3.01 -3.61 -20.35
C GLU A 149 -4.38 -4.27 -20.32
N ILE A 150 -4.76 -4.86 -19.19
CA ILE A 150 -6.08 -5.48 -19.02
C ILE A 150 -7.20 -4.45 -19.15
N GLU A 151 -7.04 -3.26 -18.55
CA GLU A 151 -8.03 -2.18 -18.68
C GLU A 151 -8.17 -1.68 -20.11
N LYS A 152 -7.07 -1.54 -20.84
CA LYS A 152 -7.10 -1.17 -22.27
C LYS A 152 -7.87 -2.20 -23.10
N GLU A 153 -7.64 -3.47 -22.88
CA GLU A 153 -8.38 -4.55 -23.56
C GLU A 153 -9.87 -4.52 -23.20
N ASN A 154 -10.22 -4.31 -21.95
CA ASN A 154 -11.60 -4.23 -21.49
C ASN A 154 -12.34 -3.01 -22.07
N VAL A 155 -11.67 -1.90 -22.29
CA VAL A 155 -12.26 -0.70 -22.91
C VAL A 155 -12.48 -0.91 -24.41
N GLU A 156 -11.57 -1.57 -25.11
CA GLU A 156 -11.69 -1.85 -26.52
C GLU A 156 -12.80 -2.86 -26.88
N MET A 157 -13.02 -3.87 -26.05
CA MET A 157 -14.04 -4.89 -26.28
C MET A 157 -15.48 -4.35 -26.36
N PRO A 158 -15.94 -3.50 -25.43
CA PRO A 158 -17.29 -2.94 -25.53
C PRO A 158 -17.52 -2.12 -26.79
N GLU A 159 -16.55 -1.38 -27.28
CA GLU A 159 -16.66 -0.61 -28.52
C GLU A 159 -16.83 -1.52 -29.75
N VAL A 160 -16.08 -2.60 -29.80
CA VAL A 160 -16.19 -3.60 -30.89
C VAL A 160 -17.56 -4.26 -30.89
N ILE A 161 -18.08 -4.64 -29.72
CA ILE A 161 -19.40 -5.24 -29.57
C ILE A 161 -20.51 -4.26 -30.00
N THR A 162 -20.39 -3.00 -29.65
CA THR A 162 -21.35 -1.96 -30.03
C THR A 162 -21.38 -1.76 -31.53
N LYS A 163 -20.22 -1.72 -32.19
CA LYS A 163 -20.14 -1.61 -33.66
C LYS A 163 -20.76 -2.80 -34.39
N ILE A 164 -20.60 -3.99 -33.87
CA ILE A 164 -21.20 -5.20 -34.43
C ILE A 164 -22.72 -5.17 -34.26
N ALA A 165 -23.22 -4.68 -33.13
CA ALA A 165 -24.65 -4.59 -32.84
C ALA A 165 -25.36 -3.53 -33.70
N GLU A 166 -24.66 -2.48 -34.13
CA GLU A 166 -25.19 -1.43 -35.01
C GLU A 166 -25.21 -1.84 -36.49
N MET A 167 -24.56 -2.92 -36.85
CA MET A 167 -24.60 -3.47 -38.19
C MET A 167 -25.70 -4.53 -38.33
#